data_cce48605f421880ce884067056b79176
#
_entry.id   cce48605f421880ce884067056b79176
#
_cell.length_a   1.000
_cell.length_b   1.000
_cell.length_c   1.000
_cell.angle_alpha   90.00
_cell.angle_beta   90.00
_cell.angle_gamma   90.00
#
_symmetry.space_group_name_H-M   'P 1'
#
loop_
_entity.id
_entity.type
_entity.pdbx_description
1 polymer ?
#
loop_
_entity_poly.entity_id
_entity_poly.type
_entity_poly.pdbx_seq_one_letter_code
_entity_poly.pdbx_strand_id
1 'polypeptide(L)'
;MPKSFPRTCTVTLPHSGRVLTYELERKSVKNLNLRIRRDGTVHLSIPRRTTLTAAEAFLTEREAWILQAIARVEKRAAAHPTDSTVGDSLPYLGGHMEITWREGSPARVEADMNNRRLTVTLPDPHDSELRTAAIETFEKAETKKLVTALVDRFYPLFAARGVPFPLHIRVKHIKSRFGSCSPTTGSLNFAARLCQYPLPFVEYVVVHELCHFLEANHSDRFWREVERVLPDWRERERLGKS
;
A
#
# COMPACT_ATOMS: atom_id res chain seq x y z
N MET A 1 -11.69 -27.80 0.81
CA MET A 1 -10.93 -27.95 -0.42
C MET A 1 -9.48 -27.61 -0.14
N PRO A 2 -8.51 -28.49 -0.37
CA PRO A 2 -7.11 -28.16 -0.12
C PRO A 2 -6.67 -27.01 -1.03
N LYS A 3 -6.00 -26.00 -0.45
CA LYS A 3 -5.34 -24.92 -1.20
C LYS A 3 -4.21 -25.55 -2.01
N SER A 4 -4.26 -25.47 -3.34
CA SER A 4 -3.13 -25.88 -4.17
C SER A 4 -1.99 -24.88 -3.96
N PHE A 5 -0.86 -25.35 -3.46
CA PHE A 5 0.35 -24.53 -3.38
C PHE A 5 0.90 -24.28 -4.80
N PRO A 6 1.44 -23.10 -5.09
CA PRO A 6 2.05 -22.81 -6.37
C PRO A 6 3.26 -23.74 -6.57
N ARG A 7 3.41 -24.27 -7.81
CA ARG A 7 4.55 -25.09 -8.21
C ARG A 7 5.54 -24.21 -8.97
N THR A 8 6.80 -24.27 -8.61
CA THR A 8 7.87 -23.60 -9.36
C THR A 8 8.14 -24.36 -10.65
N CYS A 9 8.13 -23.66 -11.77
CA CYS A 9 8.39 -24.17 -13.11
C CYS A 9 9.41 -23.26 -13.83
N THR A 10 10.03 -23.79 -14.88
CA THR A 10 10.96 -23.02 -15.72
C THR A 10 10.56 -23.17 -17.19
N VAL A 11 10.75 -22.10 -17.97
CA VAL A 11 10.56 -22.10 -19.42
C VAL A 11 11.69 -21.28 -20.08
N THR A 12 12.21 -21.77 -21.20
CA THR A 12 13.18 -21.00 -21.99
C THR A 12 12.43 -20.07 -22.93
N LEU A 13 12.69 -18.79 -22.84
CA LEU A 13 12.10 -17.74 -23.68
C LEU A 13 12.84 -17.72 -25.04
N PRO A 14 12.13 -17.92 -26.15
CA PRO A 14 12.79 -18.22 -27.44
C PRO A 14 13.52 -17.03 -28.06
N HIS A 15 13.07 -15.79 -27.84
CA HIS A 15 13.70 -14.61 -28.45
C HIS A 15 14.94 -14.13 -27.70
N SER A 16 14.96 -14.25 -26.36
CA SER A 16 16.08 -13.81 -25.54
C SER A 16 17.02 -14.94 -25.13
N GLY A 17 16.61 -16.20 -25.29
CA GLY A 17 17.34 -17.36 -24.79
C GLY A 17 17.35 -17.48 -23.26
N ARG A 18 16.65 -16.60 -22.54
CA ARG A 18 16.62 -16.59 -21.08
C ARG A 18 15.75 -17.70 -20.52
N VAL A 19 16.21 -18.32 -19.43
CA VAL A 19 15.40 -19.25 -18.65
C VAL A 19 14.59 -18.43 -17.65
N LEU A 20 13.25 -18.47 -17.81
CA LEU A 20 12.31 -17.82 -16.91
C LEU A 20 11.85 -18.83 -15.85
N THR A 21 12.10 -18.51 -14.59
CA THR A 21 11.49 -19.24 -13.44
C THR A 21 10.17 -18.59 -13.08
N TYR A 22 9.11 -19.38 -12.94
CA TYR A 22 7.79 -18.87 -12.61
C TYR A 22 7.03 -19.80 -11.66
N GLU A 23 6.12 -19.23 -10.88
CA GLU A 23 5.19 -19.96 -10.03
C GLU A 23 3.89 -20.23 -10.79
N LEU A 24 3.56 -21.50 -10.94
CA LEU A 24 2.33 -21.97 -11.58
C LEU A 24 1.29 -22.36 -10.55
N GLU A 25 0.11 -21.75 -10.62
CA GLU A 25 -1.02 -22.10 -9.77
C GLU A 25 -2.27 -22.44 -10.57
N ARG A 26 -2.88 -23.60 -10.31
CA ARG A 26 -4.14 -24.01 -10.92
C ARG A 26 -5.33 -23.57 -10.09
N LYS A 27 -6.15 -22.68 -10.65
CA LYS A 27 -7.32 -22.09 -9.95
C LYS A 27 -8.62 -22.31 -10.73
N SER A 28 -9.73 -22.07 -10.06
CA SER A 28 -11.05 -21.98 -10.72
C SER A 28 -11.22 -20.59 -11.35
N VAL A 29 -10.43 -20.30 -12.38
CA VAL A 29 -10.46 -19.06 -13.17
C VAL A 29 -10.80 -19.36 -14.61
N LYS A 30 -11.36 -18.37 -15.34
CA LYS A 30 -11.72 -18.54 -16.77
C LYS A 30 -10.53 -18.31 -17.71
N ASN A 31 -9.62 -17.42 -17.34
CA ASN A 31 -8.50 -16.97 -18.17
C ASN A 31 -7.16 -17.23 -17.48
N LEU A 32 -6.07 -17.25 -18.26
CA LEU A 32 -4.71 -17.22 -17.74
C LEU A 32 -4.41 -15.83 -17.18
N ASN A 33 -3.91 -15.76 -15.94
CA ASN A 33 -3.53 -14.51 -15.30
C ASN A 33 -2.05 -14.51 -14.96
N LEU A 34 -1.31 -13.63 -15.63
CA LEU A 34 0.10 -13.39 -15.41
C LEU A 34 0.31 -12.17 -14.53
N ARG A 35 1.12 -12.33 -13.48
CA ARG A 35 1.48 -11.23 -12.56
C ARG A 35 2.98 -11.30 -12.28
N ILE A 36 3.63 -10.15 -12.30
CA ILE A 36 4.98 -10.01 -11.80
C ILE A 36 4.89 -9.31 -10.44
N ARG A 37 5.40 -9.98 -9.40
CA ARG A 37 5.41 -9.46 -8.04
C ARG A 37 6.50 -8.39 -7.88
N ARG A 38 6.51 -7.69 -6.74
CA ARG A 38 7.49 -6.64 -6.46
C ARG A 38 8.92 -7.15 -6.29
N ASP A 39 9.07 -8.40 -5.90
CA ASP A 39 10.33 -9.13 -5.80
C ASP A 39 10.84 -9.69 -7.15
N GLY A 40 10.13 -9.39 -8.24
CA GLY A 40 10.45 -9.90 -9.57
C GLY A 40 9.89 -11.30 -9.86
N THR A 41 9.28 -11.98 -8.88
CA THR A 41 8.68 -13.32 -9.06
C THR A 41 7.56 -13.26 -10.08
N VAL A 42 7.64 -14.13 -11.10
CA VAL A 42 6.61 -14.31 -12.12
C VAL A 42 5.61 -15.33 -11.63
N HIS A 43 4.35 -14.94 -11.48
CA HIS A 43 3.27 -15.80 -11.02
C HIS A 43 2.22 -15.97 -12.12
N LEU A 44 1.94 -17.22 -12.53
CA LEU A 44 0.95 -17.57 -13.53
C LEU A 44 -0.17 -18.41 -12.93
N SER A 45 -1.39 -17.84 -12.88
CA SER A 45 -2.60 -18.61 -12.53
C SER A 45 -3.29 -19.09 -13.80
N ILE A 46 -3.59 -20.38 -13.85
CA ILE A 46 -4.23 -21.01 -15.01
C ILE A 46 -5.52 -21.76 -14.62
N PRO A 47 -6.49 -21.91 -15.55
CA PRO A 47 -7.62 -22.82 -15.38
C PRO A 47 -7.17 -24.26 -15.12
N ARG A 48 -7.96 -25.01 -14.37
CA ARG A 48 -7.60 -26.39 -13.97
C ARG A 48 -7.31 -27.33 -15.16
N ARG A 49 -7.98 -27.10 -16.30
CA ARG A 49 -7.86 -27.95 -17.52
C ARG A 49 -6.78 -27.47 -18.50
N THR A 50 -6.10 -26.38 -18.25
CA THR A 50 -5.05 -25.85 -19.13
C THR A 50 -3.80 -26.73 -19.04
N THR A 51 -3.24 -27.11 -20.20
CA THR A 51 -2.00 -27.87 -20.28
C THR A 51 -0.79 -27.02 -19.93
N LEU A 52 0.32 -27.63 -19.51
CA LEU A 52 1.56 -26.91 -19.24
C LEU A 52 2.08 -26.24 -20.52
N THR A 53 2.05 -26.96 -21.66
CA THR A 53 2.44 -26.43 -22.96
C THR A 53 1.67 -25.18 -23.36
N ALA A 54 0.36 -25.11 -23.09
CA ALA A 54 -0.44 -23.92 -23.36
C ALA A 54 -0.09 -22.76 -22.42
N ALA A 55 0.29 -23.06 -21.16
CA ALA A 55 0.76 -22.06 -20.21
C ALA A 55 2.12 -21.48 -20.61
N GLU A 56 3.04 -22.32 -21.08
CA GLU A 56 4.36 -21.91 -21.57
C GLU A 56 4.27 -21.13 -22.88
N ALA A 57 3.42 -21.53 -23.81
CA ALA A 57 3.14 -20.77 -25.03
C ALA A 57 2.63 -19.36 -24.73
N PHE A 58 1.75 -19.23 -23.72
CA PHE A 58 1.26 -17.94 -23.25
C PHE A 58 2.36 -17.05 -22.66
N LEU A 59 3.33 -17.62 -21.94
CA LEU A 59 4.50 -16.87 -21.42
C LEU A 59 5.43 -16.44 -22.57
N THR A 60 5.69 -17.35 -23.51
CA THR A 60 6.51 -17.10 -24.69
C THR A 60 5.95 -15.96 -25.55
N GLU A 61 4.64 -15.96 -25.82
CA GLU A 61 3.97 -14.91 -26.57
C GLU A 61 4.10 -13.53 -25.90
N ARG A 62 4.27 -13.51 -24.58
CA ARG A 62 4.39 -12.28 -23.77
C ARG A 62 5.81 -11.99 -23.31
N GLU A 63 6.82 -12.63 -23.89
CA GLU A 63 8.22 -12.50 -23.49
C GLU A 63 8.67 -11.04 -23.34
N ALA A 64 8.44 -10.21 -24.36
CA ALA A 64 8.85 -8.80 -24.33
C ALA A 64 8.21 -8.04 -23.15
N TRP A 65 6.94 -8.27 -22.89
CA TRP A 65 6.23 -7.66 -21.78
C TRP A 65 6.77 -8.14 -20.43
N ILE A 66 7.04 -9.45 -20.27
CA ILE A 66 7.60 -10.04 -19.05
C ILE A 66 8.96 -9.41 -18.74
N LEU A 67 9.86 -9.38 -19.73
CA LEU A 67 11.20 -8.85 -19.57
C LEU A 67 11.18 -7.34 -19.23
N GLN A 68 10.32 -6.55 -19.89
CA GLN A 68 10.15 -5.14 -19.55
C GLN A 68 9.56 -4.94 -18.16
N ALA A 69 8.65 -5.80 -17.70
CA ALA A 69 8.06 -5.69 -16.41
C ALA A 69 9.06 -6.09 -15.29
N ILE A 70 9.89 -7.13 -15.53
CA ILE A 70 11.00 -7.50 -14.64
C ILE A 70 12.01 -6.36 -14.57
N ALA A 71 12.47 -5.82 -15.71
CA ALA A 71 13.41 -4.70 -15.75
C ALA A 71 12.86 -3.43 -15.05
N ARG A 72 11.54 -3.18 -15.11
CA ARG A 72 10.91 -2.09 -14.34
C ARG A 72 10.94 -2.35 -12.84
N VAL A 73 10.76 -3.60 -12.41
CA VAL A 73 10.87 -3.99 -10.99
C VAL A 73 12.33 -3.84 -10.54
N GLU A 74 13.29 -4.34 -11.31
CA GLU A 74 14.72 -4.22 -11.05
C GLU A 74 15.18 -2.75 -11.02
N LYS A 75 14.75 -1.92 -11.98
CA LYS A 75 15.03 -0.49 -12.00
C LYS A 75 14.44 0.26 -10.81
N ARG A 76 13.23 -0.13 -10.35
CA ARG A 76 12.64 0.41 -9.13
C ARG A 76 13.40 -0.06 -7.88
N ALA A 77 13.82 -1.32 -7.84
CA ALA A 77 14.67 -1.85 -6.77
C ALA A 77 16.04 -1.16 -6.74
N ALA A 78 16.63 -0.84 -7.90
CA ALA A 78 17.89 -0.11 -8.00
C ALA A 78 17.76 1.38 -7.68
N ALA A 79 16.62 1.99 -8.02
CA ALA A 79 16.31 3.40 -7.69
C ALA A 79 15.88 3.60 -6.23
N HIS A 80 15.36 2.54 -5.63
CA HIS A 80 15.13 2.40 -4.21
C HIS A 80 15.70 1.03 -3.86
N PRO A 81 16.94 0.93 -3.35
CA PRO A 81 17.45 -0.32 -2.83
C PRO A 81 16.52 -0.73 -1.70
N THR A 82 15.45 -1.43 -2.05
CA THR A 82 14.69 -2.25 -1.14
C THR A 82 15.52 -3.51 -0.93
N ASP A 83 16.62 -3.36 -0.28
CA ASP A 83 16.96 -4.33 0.71
C ASP A 83 15.66 -4.52 1.52
N SER A 84 15.16 -5.74 1.63
CA SER A 84 13.95 -6.08 2.41
C SER A 84 14.20 -5.93 3.92
N THR A 85 15.29 -5.36 4.30
CA THR A 85 15.57 -4.83 5.61
C THR A 85 14.99 -3.44 5.67
N VAL A 86 13.94 -3.24 6.46
CA VAL A 86 13.58 -1.91 6.93
C VAL A 86 14.89 -1.30 7.41
N GLY A 87 15.36 -0.27 6.71
CA GLY A 87 16.64 0.41 7.03
C GLY A 87 16.53 1.10 8.39
N ASP A 88 17.55 1.86 8.72
CA ASP A 88 17.59 2.60 9.98
C ASP A 88 16.83 3.95 9.90
N SER A 89 15.95 4.09 8.92
CA SER A 89 15.13 5.28 8.67
C SER A 89 13.75 4.93 8.13
N LEU A 90 12.74 5.65 8.63
CA LEU A 90 11.33 5.53 8.23
C LEU A 90 10.78 6.89 7.78
N PRO A 91 10.15 7.02 6.60
CA PRO A 91 9.41 8.22 6.24
C PRO A 91 8.27 8.50 7.24
N TYR A 92 8.16 9.74 7.71
CA TYR A 92 7.13 10.15 8.65
C TYR A 92 6.81 11.64 8.53
N LEU A 93 5.54 11.97 8.24
CA LEU A 93 5.01 13.34 8.06
C LEU A 93 5.89 14.22 7.15
N GLY A 94 6.30 13.67 6.00
CA GLY A 94 7.11 14.37 5.01
C GLY A 94 8.59 14.54 5.35
N GLY A 95 9.03 13.99 6.47
CA GLY A 95 10.43 13.86 6.86
C GLY A 95 10.77 12.40 7.16
N HIS A 96 11.80 12.17 7.97
CA HIS A 96 12.25 10.84 8.36
C HIS A 96 12.35 10.71 9.88
N MET A 97 12.16 9.51 10.38
CA MET A 97 12.49 9.08 11.74
C MET A 97 13.68 8.12 11.67
N GLU A 98 14.66 8.30 12.56
CA GLU A 98 15.75 7.33 12.74
C GLU A 98 15.24 6.12 13.51
N ILE A 99 15.59 4.92 13.05
CA ILE A 99 15.22 3.67 13.71
C ILE A 99 16.42 3.09 14.43
N THR A 100 16.24 2.76 15.71
CA THR A 100 17.20 1.98 16.49
C THR A 100 16.61 0.61 16.76
N TRP A 101 17.26 -0.43 16.25
CA TRP A 101 16.89 -1.82 16.45
C TRP A 101 17.56 -2.37 17.70
N ARG A 102 16.81 -3.04 18.56
CA ARG A 102 17.30 -3.66 19.78
C ARG A 102 16.83 -5.10 19.88
N GLU A 103 17.69 -5.98 20.36
CA GLU A 103 17.30 -7.33 20.75
C GLU A 103 16.59 -7.31 22.11
N GLY A 104 15.48 -8.04 22.23
CA GLY A 104 14.73 -8.16 23.48
C GLY A 104 13.32 -8.70 23.31
N SER A 105 12.72 -9.08 24.44
CA SER A 105 11.35 -9.61 24.52
C SER A 105 10.64 -9.00 25.73
N PRO A 106 9.35 -8.64 25.64
CA PRO A 106 8.48 -8.77 24.45
C PRO A 106 8.82 -7.76 23.34
N ALA A 107 8.40 -8.08 22.11
CA ALA A 107 8.51 -7.14 20.98
C ALA A 107 7.74 -5.86 21.30
N ARG A 108 8.37 -4.69 21.07
CA ARG A 108 7.77 -3.38 21.31
C ARG A 108 8.32 -2.30 20.39
N VAL A 109 7.54 -1.25 20.20
CA VAL A 109 7.91 -0.07 19.41
C VAL A 109 7.68 1.16 20.27
N GLU A 110 8.72 1.95 20.47
CA GLU A 110 8.70 3.18 21.25
C GLU A 110 9.10 4.35 20.34
N ALA A 111 8.23 5.35 20.24
CA ALA A 111 8.45 6.50 19.37
C ALA A 111 8.69 7.78 20.19
N ASP A 112 9.83 8.41 19.96
CA ASP A 112 10.13 9.76 20.41
C ASP A 112 9.88 10.72 19.24
N MET A 113 8.68 11.33 19.26
CA MET A 113 8.25 12.22 18.18
C MET A 113 9.04 13.54 18.16
N ASN A 114 9.52 13.99 19.31
CA ASN A 114 10.28 15.25 19.43
C ASN A 114 11.66 15.14 18.80
N ASN A 115 12.32 14.01 19.02
CA ASN A 115 13.65 13.72 18.46
C ASN A 115 13.59 12.92 17.16
N ARG A 116 12.41 12.63 16.64
CA ARG A 116 12.19 11.82 15.42
C ARG A 116 12.91 10.48 15.47
N ARG A 117 12.82 9.78 16.59
CA ARG A 117 13.44 8.48 16.81
C ARG A 117 12.41 7.40 17.09
N LEU A 118 12.66 6.23 16.54
CA LEU A 118 11.87 5.02 16.73
C LEU A 118 12.80 3.94 17.29
N THR A 119 12.53 3.48 18.51
CA THR A 119 13.23 2.33 19.09
C THR A 119 12.34 1.10 18.92
N VAL A 120 12.84 0.10 18.19
CA VAL A 120 12.13 -1.15 17.92
C VAL A 120 12.89 -2.29 18.60
N THR A 121 12.25 -2.92 19.58
CA THR A 121 12.78 -4.09 20.29
C THR A 121 12.13 -5.34 19.72
N LEU A 122 12.95 -6.31 19.27
CA LEU A 122 12.51 -7.57 18.67
C LEU A 122 13.30 -8.74 19.26
N PRO A 123 12.73 -9.97 19.30
CA PRO A 123 13.50 -11.18 19.70
C PRO A 123 14.71 -11.42 18.80
N ASP A 124 14.58 -11.13 17.50
CA ASP A 124 15.68 -11.11 16.54
C ASP A 124 15.57 -9.82 15.69
N PRO A 125 16.45 -8.83 15.94
CA PRO A 125 16.44 -7.59 15.18
C PRO A 125 17.03 -7.69 13.76
N HIS A 126 17.56 -8.87 13.37
CA HIS A 126 18.04 -9.14 12.01
C HIS A 126 16.97 -9.83 11.15
N ASP A 127 15.89 -10.33 11.74
CA ASP A 127 14.77 -10.92 11.03
C ASP A 127 13.98 -9.83 10.28
N SER A 128 14.02 -9.89 8.95
CA SER A 128 13.36 -8.92 8.06
C SER A 128 11.83 -8.96 8.14
N GLU A 129 11.24 -10.11 8.43
CA GLU A 129 9.78 -10.24 8.56
C GLU A 129 9.31 -9.60 9.86
N LEU A 130 10.02 -9.82 10.97
CA LEU A 130 9.74 -9.17 12.25
C LEU A 130 9.90 -7.65 12.17
N ARG A 131 10.97 -7.16 11.52
CA ARG A 131 11.18 -5.74 11.25
C ARG A 131 10.02 -5.13 10.48
N THR A 132 9.64 -5.76 9.37
CA THR A 132 8.54 -5.31 8.52
C THR A 132 7.22 -5.28 9.30
N ALA A 133 6.89 -6.34 10.04
CA ALA A 133 5.67 -6.43 10.83
C ALA A 133 5.60 -5.35 11.95
N ALA A 134 6.75 -5.05 12.58
CA ALA A 134 6.83 -4.00 13.60
C ALA A 134 6.55 -2.61 13.01
N ILE A 135 7.16 -2.29 11.87
CA ILE A 135 6.93 -1.02 11.18
C ILE A 135 5.51 -0.90 10.65
N GLU A 136 4.97 -1.95 10.04
CA GLU A 136 3.57 -1.97 9.58
C GLU A 136 2.59 -1.74 10.75
N THR A 137 2.87 -2.31 11.90
CA THR A 137 2.07 -2.11 13.12
C THR A 137 2.14 -0.66 13.61
N PHE A 138 3.35 -0.09 13.62
CA PHE A 138 3.57 1.30 13.97
C PHE A 138 2.84 2.26 13.02
N GLU A 139 3.03 2.11 11.71
CA GLU A 139 2.36 2.95 10.70
C GLU A 139 0.84 2.91 10.83
N LYS A 140 0.29 1.73 11.05
CA LYS A 140 -1.16 1.55 11.24
C LYS A 140 -1.66 2.28 12.49
N ALA A 141 -0.93 2.19 13.61
CA ALA A 141 -1.27 2.85 14.86
C ALA A 141 -1.16 4.38 14.73
N GLU A 142 -0.06 4.88 14.16
CA GLU A 142 0.17 6.31 13.98
C GLU A 142 -0.81 6.93 12.99
N THR A 143 -1.03 6.28 11.85
CA THR A 143 -2.07 6.74 10.91
C THR A 143 -3.43 6.78 11.59
N LYS A 144 -3.77 5.79 12.42
CA LYS A 144 -5.07 5.78 13.12
C LYS A 144 -5.22 6.98 14.06
N LYS A 145 -4.18 7.30 14.85
CA LYS A 145 -4.17 8.48 15.72
C LYS A 145 -4.35 9.78 14.91
N LEU A 146 -3.54 9.91 13.86
CA LEU A 146 -3.49 11.09 13.01
C LEU A 146 -4.84 11.34 12.30
N VAL A 147 -5.37 10.35 11.60
CA VAL A 147 -6.64 10.53 10.87
C VAL A 147 -7.83 10.69 11.80
N THR A 148 -7.80 10.10 13.01
CA THR A 148 -8.87 10.30 14.00
C THR A 148 -8.87 11.76 14.45
N ALA A 149 -7.73 12.29 14.85
CA ALA A 149 -7.62 13.70 15.27
C ALA A 149 -8.02 14.67 14.14
N LEU A 150 -7.66 14.37 12.88
CA LEU A 150 -8.05 15.20 11.75
C LEU A 150 -9.55 15.09 11.44
N VAL A 151 -10.13 13.89 11.53
CA VAL A 151 -11.58 13.72 11.41
C VAL A 151 -12.30 14.52 12.48
N ASP A 152 -11.88 14.42 13.75
CA ASP A 152 -12.49 15.18 14.85
C ASP A 152 -12.41 16.69 14.62
N ARG A 153 -11.28 17.17 14.06
CA ARG A 153 -11.07 18.59 13.71
C ARG A 153 -12.01 19.07 12.60
N PHE A 154 -12.15 18.30 11.52
CA PHE A 154 -12.91 18.71 10.34
C PHE A 154 -14.39 18.32 10.38
N TYR A 155 -14.75 17.27 11.11
CA TYR A 155 -16.11 16.75 11.15
C TYR A 155 -17.18 17.79 11.50
N PRO A 156 -16.99 18.76 12.40
CA PRO A 156 -18.01 19.77 12.70
C PRO A 156 -18.52 20.51 11.44
N LEU A 157 -17.64 20.75 10.45
CA LEU A 157 -18.01 21.40 9.18
C LEU A 157 -18.94 20.55 8.33
N PHE A 158 -18.87 19.22 8.47
CA PHE A 158 -19.68 18.25 7.76
C PHE A 158 -20.94 17.87 8.54
N ALA A 159 -20.86 17.82 9.86
CA ALA A 159 -22.01 17.61 10.75
C ALA A 159 -23.11 18.66 10.55
N ALA A 160 -22.71 19.92 10.41
CA ALA A 160 -23.60 21.05 10.12
C ALA A 160 -24.36 20.87 8.77
N ARG A 161 -23.94 19.91 7.94
CA ARG A 161 -24.54 19.59 6.64
C ARG A 161 -25.22 18.23 6.58
N GLY A 162 -25.47 17.63 7.73
CA GLY A 162 -26.21 16.39 7.85
C GLY A 162 -25.38 15.11 7.68
N VAL A 163 -24.03 15.20 7.69
CA VAL A 163 -23.20 13.99 7.74
C VAL A 163 -23.37 13.30 9.09
N PRO A 164 -23.78 12.02 9.12
CA PRO A 164 -24.12 11.34 10.37
C PRO A 164 -22.90 11.00 11.21
N PHE A 165 -23.10 10.91 12.53
CA PHE A 165 -22.12 10.43 13.50
C PHE A 165 -22.72 9.22 14.27
N PRO A 166 -21.92 8.22 14.72
CA PRO A 166 -20.46 8.14 14.66
C PRO A 166 -19.91 7.64 13.32
N LEU A 167 -18.73 8.12 12.96
CA LEU A 167 -17.99 7.63 11.81
C LEU A 167 -17.08 6.45 12.19
N HIS A 168 -17.09 5.42 11.35
CA HIS A 168 -16.24 4.25 11.54
C HIS A 168 -14.89 4.42 10.82
N ILE A 169 -13.85 4.83 11.55
CA ILE A 169 -12.52 5.01 10.99
C ILE A 169 -11.74 3.69 11.06
N ARG A 170 -11.25 3.20 9.93
CA ARG A 170 -10.41 2.00 9.82
C ARG A 170 -9.11 2.31 9.08
N VAL A 171 -8.02 1.71 9.53
CA VAL A 171 -6.72 1.79 8.84
C VAL A 171 -6.31 0.40 8.40
N LYS A 172 -5.89 0.29 7.13
CA LYS A 172 -5.54 -0.97 6.47
C LYS A 172 -4.29 -0.79 5.61
N HIS A 173 -3.60 -1.89 5.32
CA HIS A 173 -2.51 -1.89 4.35
C HIS A 173 -3.07 -1.86 2.93
N ILE A 174 -3.34 -0.64 2.42
CA ILE A 174 -3.86 -0.39 1.07
C ILE A 174 -2.74 0.19 0.21
N LYS A 175 -2.46 -0.44 -0.94
CA LYS A 175 -1.40 0.00 -1.87
C LYS A 175 -1.90 0.87 -3.01
N SER A 176 -3.17 0.73 -3.40
CA SER A 176 -3.75 1.36 -4.61
C SER A 176 -4.33 2.75 -4.39
N ARG A 177 -4.64 3.14 -3.14
CA ARG A 177 -5.27 4.41 -2.78
C ARG A 177 -4.89 4.83 -1.37
N PHE A 178 -5.14 6.08 -1.00
CA PHE A 178 -4.87 6.61 0.34
C PHE A 178 -6.07 6.54 1.27
N GLY A 179 -7.27 6.64 0.73
CA GLY A 179 -8.50 6.55 1.49
C GLY A 179 -9.66 5.94 0.70
N SER A 180 -10.78 5.75 1.36
CA SER A 180 -12.10 5.50 0.77
C SER A 180 -13.21 5.76 1.78
N CYS A 181 -14.29 6.36 1.31
CA CYS A 181 -15.52 6.58 2.06
C CYS A 181 -16.61 5.60 1.64
N SER A 182 -17.42 5.18 2.59
CA SER A 182 -18.69 4.48 2.35
C SER A 182 -19.82 5.22 3.09
N PRO A 183 -20.53 6.10 2.41
CA PRO A 183 -21.62 6.90 3.03
C PRO A 183 -22.70 6.02 3.67
N THR A 184 -23.07 4.91 3.03
CA THR A 184 -24.09 3.98 3.50
C THR A 184 -23.78 3.37 4.88
N THR A 185 -22.50 3.13 5.16
CA THR A 185 -22.06 2.51 6.41
C THR A 185 -21.39 3.48 7.38
N GLY A 186 -21.33 4.77 7.04
CA GLY A 186 -20.60 5.77 7.83
C GLY A 186 -19.10 5.44 7.99
N SER A 187 -18.50 4.74 7.02
CA SER A 187 -17.14 4.22 7.17
C SER A 187 -16.12 4.98 6.36
N LEU A 188 -15.01 5.35 7.02
CA LEU A 188 -13.80 5.90 6.42
C LEU A 188 -12.67 4.88 6.55
N ASN A 189 -12.01 4.54 5.44
CA ASN A 189 -10.84 3.66 5.46
C ASN A 189 -9.63 4.45 4.95
N PHE A 190 -8.49 4.32 5.63
CA PHE A 190 -7.24 4.98 5.27
C PHE A 190 -6.12 3.97 5.10
N ALA A 191 -5.16 4.27 4.23
CA ALA A 191 -3.96 3.46 4.04
C ALA A 191 -2.98 3.68 5.20
N ALA A 192 -2.42 2.60 5.78
CA ALA A 192 -1.48 2.68 6.90
C ALA A 192 -0.26 3.58 6.59
N ARG A 193 0.22 3.56 5.34
CA ARG A 193 1.32 4.40 4.87
C ARG A 193 1.02 5.91 4.81
N LEU A 194 -0.20 6.35 5.14
CA LEU A 194 -0.57 7.76 5.05
C LEU A 194 0.24 8.63 6.02
N CYS A 195 0.68 8.09 7.15
CA CYS A 195 1.58 8.78 8.09
C CYS A 195 2.97 9.11 7.52
N GLN A 196 3.37 8.51 6.39
CA GLN A 196 4.64 8.82 5.73
C GLN A 196 4.62 10.18 5.01
N TYR A 197 3.43 10.66 4.64
CA TYR A 197 3.24 11.85 3.81
C TYR A 197 3.17 13.13 4.64
N PRO A 198 3.47 14.31 4.03
CA PRO A 198 3.35 15.60 4.71
C PRO A 198 1.95 15.82 5.28
N LEU A 199 1.87 16.43 6.46
CA LEU A 199 0.60 16.66 7.15
C LEU A 199 -0.46 17.37 6.27
N PRO A 200 -0.12 18.39 5.45
CA PRO A 200 -1.10 19.00 4.56
C PRO A 200 -1.72 18.03 3.55
N PHE A 201 -0.94 17.05 3.07
CA PHE A 201 -1.49 16.00 2.20
C PHE A 201 -2.42 15.06 2.98
N VAL A 202 -2.08 14.69 4.21
CA VAL A 202 -2.95 13.86 5.06
C VAL A 202 -4.28 14.58 5.35
N GLU A 203 -4.23 15.88 5.65
CA GLU A 203 -5.43 16.73 5.83
C GLU A 203 -6.29 16.73 4.55
N TYR A 204 -5.67 16.89 3.38
CA TYR A 204 -6.37 16.81 2.10
C TYR A 204 -7.08 15.45 1.91
N VAL A 205 -6.40 14.34 2.16
CA VAL A 205 -7.01 13.01 2.05
C VAL A 205 -8.19 12.85 3.00
N VAL A 206 -8.07 13.30 4.26
CA VAL A 206 -9.18 13.23 5.24
C VAL A 206 -10.37 14.04 4.78
N VAL A 207 -10.16 15.29 4.35
CA VAL A 207 -11.24 16.15 3.85
C VAL A 207 -11.86 15.59 2.57
N HIS A 208 -11.06 15.06 1.66
CA HIS A 208 -11.52 14.38 0.45
C HIS A 208 -12.50 13.24 0.77
N GLU A 209 -12.13 12.38 1.72
CA GLU A 209 -13.00 11.26 2.12
C GLU A 209 -14.26 11.75 2.87
N LEU A 210 -14.18 12.81 3.64
CA LEU A 210 -15.35 13.42 4.28
C LEU A 210 -16.30 14.05 3.24
N CYS A 211 -15.78 14.66 2.17
CA CYS A 211 -16.61 15.20 1.09
C CYS A 211 -17.46 14.14 0.37
N HIS A 212 -17.00 12.90 0.34
CA HIS A 212 -17.78 11.79 -0.23
C HIS A 212 -19.08 11.46 0.52
N PHE A 213 -19.26 11.92 1.75
CA PHE A 213 -20.56 11.85 2.41
C PHE A 213 -21.59 12.83 1.81
N LEU A 214 -21.14 13.89 1.16
CA LEU A 214 -21.97 14.90 0.53
C LEU A 214 -22.13 14.65 -0.98
N GLU A 215 -21.04 14.26 -1.65
CA GLU A 215 -21.00 14.04 -3.09
C GLU A 215 -20.22 12.74 -3.41
N ALA A 216 -20.91 11.75 -3.93
CA ALA A 216 -20.34 10.42 -4.16
C ALA A 216 -19.27 10.39 -5.27
N ASN A 217 -19.39 11.26 -6.26
CA ASN A 217 -18.53 11.33 -7.44
C ASN A 217 -17.69 12.60 -7.41
N HIS A 218 -16.51 12.55 -8.06
CA HIS A 218 -15.61 13.70 -8.20
C HIS A 218 -16.10 14.72 -9.24
N SER A 219 -17.37 15.16 -9.14
CA SER A 219 -17.99 16.19 -9.96
C SER A 219 -17.50 17.58 -9.54
N ASP A 220 -17.88 18.64 -10.30
CA ASP A 220 -17.60 20.02 -9.91
C ASP A 220 -18.19 20.39 -8.54
N ARG A 221 -19.29 19.73 -8.13
CA ARG A 221 -19.86 19.89 -6.80
C ARG A 221 -18.93 19.36 -5.72
N PHE A 222 -18.36 18.16 -5.93
CA PHE A 222 -17.40 17.56 -5.03
C PHE A 222 -16.19 18.49 -4.81
N TRP A 223 -15.60 18.99 -5.90
CA TRP A 223 -14.42 19.86 -5.79
C TRP A 223 -14.73 21.19 -5.13
N ARG A 224 -15.93 21.76 -5.32
CA ARG A 224 -16.38 22.93 -4.55
C ARG A 224 -16.48 22.66 -3.05
N GLU A 225 -16.89 21.44 -2.66
CA GLU A 225 -16.92 21.06 -1.25
C GLU A 225 -15.51 20.95 -0.65
N VAL A 226 -14.57 20.34 -1.39
CA VAL A 226 -13.16 20.27 -0.97
C VAL A 226 -12.58 21.68 -0.84
N GLU A 227 -12.77 22.52 -1.85
CA GLU A 227 -12.23 23.89 -1.90
C GLU A 227 -12.77 24.78 -0.77
N ARG A 228 -14.02 24.56 -0.36
CA ARG A 228 -14.62 25.31 0.75
C ARG A 228 -13.93 25.03 2.08
N VAL A 229 -13.47 23.79 2.31
CA VAL A 229 -12.79 23.37 3.54
C VAL A 229 -11.28 23.62 3.44
N LEU A 230 -10.71 23.38 2.28
CA LEU A 230 -9.28 23.53 1.95
C LEU A 230 -9.12 24.29 0.65
N PRO A 231 -9.07 25.64 0.67
CA PRO A 231 -8.92 26.45 -0.55
C PRO A 231 -7.63 26.13 -1.34
N ASP A 232 -6.60 25.66 -0.66
CA ASP A 232 -5.28 25.29 -1.19
C ASP A 232 -5.16 23.78 -1.52
N TRP A 233 -6.29 23.07 -1.68
CA TRP A 233 -6.30 21.62 -1.85
C TRP A 233 -5.43 21.09 -2.99
N ARG A 234 -5.30 21.87 -4.11
CA ARG A 234 -4.49 21.49 -5.26
C ARG A 234 -2.99 21.44 -4.94
N GLU A 235 -2.53 22.33 -4.07
CA GLU A 235 -1.14 22.36 -3.60
C GLU A 235 -0.89 21.17 -2.68
N ARG A 236 -1.83 20.90 -1.76
CA ARG A 236 -1.76 19.77 -0.83
C ARG A 236 -1.77 18.43 -1.58
N GLU A 237 -2.61 18.28 -2.61
CA GLU A 237 -2.66 17.06 -3.42
C GLU A 237 -1.31 16.75 -4.09
N ARG A 238 -0.59 17.77 -4.55
CA ARG A 238 0.73 17.60 -5.20
C ARG A 238 1.77 16.98 -4.26
N LEU A 239 1.69 17.25 -2.96
CA LEU A 239 2.60 16.68 -1.96
C LEU A 239 2.49 15.16 -1.85
N GLY A 240 1.43 14.55 -2.33
CA GLY A 240 1.28 13.08 -2.40
C GLY A 240 1.88 12.44 -3.65
N LYS A 241 2.38 13.25 -4.59
CA LYS A 241 2.96 12.80 -5.87
C LYS A 241 4.49 12.87 -5.88
N SER A 242 5.08 13.46 -4.82
CA SER A 242 6.53 13.58 -4.63
C SER A 242 7.16 12.33 -4.03
#